data_087e007db654cc017ce19df8f38b6ccd
#
_entry.id   087e007db654cc017ce19df8f38b6ccd
#
_cell.length_a   1.000
_cell.length_b   1.000
_cell.length_c   1.000
_cell.angle_alpha   90.00
_cell.angle_beta   90.00
_cell.angle_gamma   90.00
#
_symmetry.space_group_name_H-M   'P 1'
#
loop_
_entity.id
_entity.type
_entity.pdbx_description
1 polymer ?
#
loop_
_entity_poly.entity_id
_entity_poly.type
_entity_poly.pdbx_seq_one_letter_code
_entity_poly.pdbx_strand_id
1 'polypeptide(L)'
;MNTKQKKIVVFSDIDGTILDEQHSGRKIKPLIKKITDLGVTLILCSSKTTPEIELYLHELEIISPFIVENGGAIIIPKDYFTFSFSFSKKVNGYYVIELGLPYSVVREKLDKVLLGTNCKIIGFRDVTKEQLATELAIPVSLAELAKMREYDEPFRFISGDKKKFMKVAEAEGLTLVLGNKYFHALANTDKGKAVSVTKQLLTRKFGSIMTYGIGDSENDLSMLSVVDEPMLIRKELGGENANLAVWNNLLSIIIDKQT
;
A
#
# COMPACT_ATOMS: atom_id res chain seq x y z
N MET A 1 -3.18 38.84 0.92
CA MET A 1 -2.67 37.74 0.09
C MET A 1 -3.67 36.60 0.18
N ASN A 2 -4.36 36.26 -0.90
CA ASN A 2 -5.27 35.11 -0.91
C ASN A 2 -4.43 33.83 -0.81
N THR A 3 -4.29 33.26 0.36
CA THR A 3 -3.68 31.93 0.53
C THR A 3 -4.61 30.93 -0.11
N LYS A 4 -4.30 30.56 -1.35
CA LYS A 4 -5.04 29.51 -2.07
C LYS A 4 -5.07 28.27 -1.17
N GLN A 5 -6.26 27.85 -0.76
CA GLN A 5 -6.44 26.69 0.11
C GLN A 5 -5.73 25.46 -0.50
N LYS A 6 -4.91 24.78 0.32
CA LYS A 6 -4.15 23.62 -0.12
C LYS A 6 -5.11 22.47 -0.45
N LYS A 7 -4.89 21.78 -1.56
CA LYS A 7 -5.64 20.56 -1.86
C LYS A 7 -5.26 19.46 -0.87
N ILE A 8 -6.25 18.88 -0.20
CA ILE A 8 -6.01 17.78 0.73
C ILE A 8 -5.89 16.46 -0.06
N VAL A 9 -4.82 15.72 0.26
CA VAL A 9 -4.53 14.39 -0.29
C VAL A 9 -4.30 13.43 0.89
N VAL A 10 -4.97 12.28 0.87
CA VAL A 10 -4.82 11.23 1.87
C VAL A 10 -4.19 10.01 1.21
N PHE A 11 -3.06 9.55 1.74
CA PHE A 11 -2.48 8.24 1.43
C PHE A 11 -2.92 7.26 2.49
N SER A 12 -3.57 6.17 2.11
CA SER A 12 -4.11 5.20 3.06
C SER A 12 -3.66 3.80 2.71
N ASP A 13 -3.20 3.06 3.72
CA ASP A 13 -3.16 1.61 3.63
C ASP A 13 -4.59 1.04 3.60
N ILE A 14 -4.72 -0.27 3.33
CA ILE A 14 -6.01 -0.97 3.20
C ILE A 14 -6.25 -1.90 4.39
N ASP A 15 -5.38 -2.90 4.61
CA ASP A 15 -5.58 -3.93 5.64
C ASP A 15 -5.31 -3.37 7.03
N GLY A 16 -6.29 -3.45 7.94
CA GLY A 16 -6.18 -2.87 9.28
C GLY A 16 -6.42 -1.35 9.33
N THR A 17 -6.51 -0.71 8.16
CA THR A 17 -6.70 0.74 8.01
C THR A 17 -8.10 1.07 7.48
N ILE A 18 -8.45 0.60 6.28
CA ILE A 18 -9.80 0.69 5.69
C ILE A 18 -10.60 -0.56 6.07
N LEU A 19 -9.96 -1.73 5.98
CA LEU A 19 -10.54 -3.01 6.36
C LEU A 19 -10.23 -3.31 7.81
N ASP A 20 -11.22 -3.84 8.52
CA ASP A 20 -11.06 -4.40 9.86
C ASP A 20 -10.47 -5.83 9.81
N GLU A 21 -10.31 -6.47 10.96
CA GLU A 21 -9.77 -7.83 11.07
C GLU A 21 -10.63 -8.90 10.39
N GLN A 22 -11.89 -8.58 10.09
CA GLN A 22 -12.84 -9.43 9.35
C GLN A 22 -12.85 -9.11 7.86
N HIS A 23 -11.85 -8.38 7.35
CA HIS A 23 -11.75 -7.90 5.97
C HIS A 23 -12.97 -7.09 5.51
N SER A 24 -13.63 -6.37 6.43
CA SER A 24 -14.80 -5.55 6.17
C SER A 24 -14.48 -4.06 6.23
N GLY A 25 -14.80 -3.35 5.16
CA GLY A 25 -14.71 -1.88 5.10
C GLY A 25 -16.03 -1.16 5.47
N ARG A 26 -17.06 -1.88 5.93
CA ARG A 26 -18.42 -1.34 6.10
C ARG A 26 -18.49 -0.09 6.96
N LYS A 27 -17.71 -0.01 8.04
CA LYS A 27 -17.69 1.13 8.96
C LYS A 27 -16.97 2.35 8.38
N ILE A 28 -15.96 2.13 7.54
CA ILE A 28 -15.06 3.17 7.02
C ILE A 28 -15.56 3.73 5.68
N LYS A 29 -16.17 2.91 4.82
CA LYS A 29 -16.70 3.34 3.51
C LYS A 29 -17.56 4.61 3.57
N PRO A 30 -18.53 4.77 4.51
CA PRO A 30 -19.33 5.99 4.60
C PRO A 30 -18.49 7.24 4.96
N LEU A 31 -17.42 7.06 5.74
CA LEU A 31 -16.50 8.17 6.08
C LEU A 31 -15.64 8.56 4.88
N ILE A 32 -15.10 7.56 4.15
CA ILE A 32 -14.35 7.79 2.92
C ILE A 32 -15.21 8.56 1.93
N LYS A 33 -16.48 8.14 1.72
CA LYS A 33 -17.39 8.86 0.83
C LYS A 33 -17.57 10.32 1.26
N LYS A 34 -17.85 10.60 2.53
CA LYS A 34 -17.96 11.98 3.03
C LYS A 34 -16.68 12.79 2.78
N ILE A 35 -15.52 12.20 3.03
CA ILE A 35 -14.21 12.83 2.84
C ILE A 35 -13.97 13.15 1.35
N THR A 36 -14.29 12.22 0.45
CA THR A 36 -14.13 12.44 -0.99
C THR A 36 -15.16 13.43 -1.54
N ASP A 37 -16.39 13.43 -1.04
CA ASP A 37 -17.44 14.43 -1.37
C ASP A 37 -17.02 15.85 -0.96
N LEU A 38 -16.20 16.01 0.09
CA LEU A 38 -15.55 17.27 0.48
C LEU A 38 -14.35 17.63 -0.44
N GLY A 39 -14.15 16.89 -1.52
CA GLY A 39 -13.13 17.18 -2.51
C GLY A 39 -11.73 16.69 -2.15
N VAL A 40 -11.56 15.83 -1.15
CA VAL A 40 -10.26 15.22 -0.82
C VAL A 40 -9.88 14.18 -1.89
N THR A 41 -8.61 14.11 -2.22
CA THR A 41 -8.07 13.03 -3.08
C THR A 41 -7.56 11.89 -2.20
N LEU A 42 -8.13 10.70 -2.33
CA LEU A 42 -7.66 9.50 -1.64
C LEU A 42 -6.79 8.65 -2.57
N ILE A 43 -5.61 8.27 -2.10
CA ILE A 43 -4.63 7.41 -2.76
C ILE A 43 -4.47 6.14 -1.91
N LEU A 44 -4.84 5.00 -2.45
CA LEU A 44 -4.57 3.71 -1.80
C LEU A 44 -3.09 3.36 -1.97
N CYS A 45 -2.45 2.95 -0.86
CA CYS A 45 -1.02 2.60 -0.81
C CYS A 45 -0.87 1.30 -0.01
N SER A 46 -0.83 0.16 -0.68
CA SER A 46 -0.98 -1.13 -0.02
C SER A 46 0.07 -2.16 -0.45
N SER A 47 0.18 -3.24 0.33
CA SER A 47 0.90 -4.45 -0.04
C SER A 47 0.17 -5.30 -1.09
N LYS A 48 -1.07 -4.96 -1.42
CA LYS A 48 -1.92 -5.67 -2.38
C LYS A 48 -1.46 -5.47 -3.83
N THR A 49 -1.82 -6.42 -4.70
CA THR A 49 -1.61 -6.37 -6.14
C THR A 49 -2.52 -5.36 -6.83
N THR A 50 -2.20 -5.02 -8.08
CA THR A 50 -3.04 -4.15 -8.92
C THR A 50 -4.51 -4.60 -8.96
N PRO A 51 -4.83 -5.88 -9.32
CA PRO A 51 -6.22 -6.30 -9.43
C PRO A 51 -6.95 -6.36 -8.07
N GLU A 52 -6.24 -6.58 -6.97
CA GLU A 52 -6.87 -6.47 -5.65
C GLU A 52 -7.28 -5.03 -5.34
N ILE A 53 -6.39 -4.05 -5.59
CA ILE A 53 -6.69 -2.63 -5.30
C ILE A 53 -7.79 -2.10 -6.22
N GLU A 54 -7.86 -2.53 -7.48
CA GLU A 54 -8.92 -2.16 -8.41
C GLU A 54 -10.32 -2.51 -7.86
N LEU A 55 -10.48 -3.66 -7.19
CA LEU A 55 -11.75 -4.01 -6.54
C LEU A 55 -12.15 -2.99 -5.46
N TYR A 56 -11.19 -2.57 -4.61
CA TYR A 56 -11.48 -1.59 -3.56
C TYR A 56 -11.77 -0.21 -4.14
N LEU A 57 -11.04 0.22 -5.17
CA LEU A 57 -11.31 1.49 -5.85
C LEU A 57 -12.71 1.51 -6.48
N HIS A 58 -13.11 0.40 -7.11
CA HIS A 58 -14.46 0.25 -7.65
C HIS A 58 -15.52 0.30 -6.55
N GLU A 59 -15.31 -0.43 -5.43
CA GLU A 59 -16.24 -0.42 -4.29
C GLU A 59 -16.35 0.94 -3.61
N LEU A 60 -15.30 1.74 -3.61
CA LEU A 60 -15.24 3.07 -3.02
C LEU A 60 -15.63 4.18 -4.01
N GLU A 61 -15.91 3.83 -5.26
CA GLU A 61 -16.22 4.77 -6.34
C GLU A 61 -15.11 5.83 -6.54
N ILE A 62 -13.83 5.42 -6.41
CA ILE A 62 -12.68 6.30 -6.48
C ILE A 62 -11.95 6.13 -7.80
N ILE A 63 -11.64 7.26 -8.46
CA ILE A 63 -10.74 7.31 -9.62
C ILE A 63 -9.54 8.17 -9.24
N SER A 64 -8.45 7.52 -8.85
CA SER A 64 -7.19 8.16 -8.47
C SER A 64 -5.99 7.25 -8.77
N PRO A 65 -4.78 7.77 -8.84
CA PRO A 65 -3.58 6.93 -8.78
C PRO A 65 -3.58 6.07 -7.52
N PHE A 66 -2.89 4.94 -7.55
CA PHE A 66 -2.72 4.07 -6.40
C PHE A 66 -1.35 3.40 -6.42
N ILE A 67 -0.92 2.91 -5.27
CA ILE A 67 0.40 2.35 -5.05
C ILE A 67 0.24 0.88 -4.64
N VAL A 68 0.90 -0.01 -5.37
CA VAL A 68 0.79 -1.46 -5.23
C VAL A 68 2.05 -2.07 -4.65
N GLU A 69 1.88 -3.25 -4.03
CA GLU A 69 2.98 -4.13 -3.60
C GLU A 69 4.08 -3.37 -2.84
N ASN A 70 3.67 -2.68 -1.76
CA ASN A 70 4.57 -1.93 -0.88
C ASN A 70 5.44 -0.88 -1.61
N GLY A 71 4.90 -0.25 -2.65
CA GLY A 71 5.61 0.74 -3.44
C GLY A 71 6.32 0.17 -4.67
N GLY A 72 6.03 -1.08 -5.05
CA GLY A 72 6.58 -1.71 -6.25
C GLY A 72 6.27 -0.93 -7.52
N ALA A 73 5.05 -0.41 -7.62
CA ALA A 73 4.67 0.49 -8.70
C ALA A 73 3.60 1.51 -8.29
N ILE A 74 3.54 2.60 -9.05
CA ILE A 74 2.46 3.59 -9.02
C ILE A 74 1.61 3.37 -10.28
N ILE A 75 0.33 3.12 -10.08
CA ILE A 75 -0.64 2.88 -11.15
C ILE A 75 -1.48 4.15 -11.32
N ILE A 76 -1.48 4.72 -12.51
CA ILE A 76 -2.08 6.02 -12.79
C ILE A 76 -3.14 5.84 -13.88
N PRO A 77 -4.44 6.09 -13.58
CA PRO A 77 -5.49 6.01 -14.59
C PRO A 77 -5.17 6.91 -15.79
N LYS A 78 -5.45 6.42 -17.01
CA LYS A 78 -5.33 7.22 -18.22
C LYS A 78 -6.10 8.54 -18.04
N ASP A 79 -5.53 9.62 -18.54
CA ASP A 79 -6.10 10.96 -18.49
C ASP A 79 -6.25 11.59 -17.08
N TYR A 80 -5.75 10.93 -16.01
CA TYR A 80 -5.75 11.50 -14.66
C TYR A 80 -4.89 12.77 -14.57
N PHE A 81 -3.73 12.76 -15.22
CA PHE A 81 -2.88 13.95 -15.39
C PHE A 81 -2.98 14.49 -16.80
N THR A 82 -3.14 15.81 -16.93
CA THR A 82 -3.23 16.52 -18.24
C THR A 82 -1.87 16.97 -18.75
N PHE A 83 -0.79 16.66 -18.06
CA PHE A 83 0.60 16.99 -18.40
C PHE A 83 1.44 15.74 -18.63
N SER A 84 2.51 15.87 -19.39
CA SER A 84 3.45 14.77 -19.64
C SER A 84 4.27 14.44 -18.40
N PHE A 85 4.47 13.15 -18.13
CA PHE A 85 5.33 12.62 -17.07
C PHE A 85 5.99 11.33 -17.56
N SER A 86 7.09 10.94 -16.90
CA SER A 86 7.79 9.69 -17.22
C SER A 86 7.03 8.49 -16.62
N PHE A 87 6.93 7.43 -17.37
CA PHE A 87 6.33 6.15 -16.95
C PHE A 87 7.10 4.98 -17.59
N SER A 88 7.02 3.79 -17.00
CA SER A 88 7.70 2.59 -17.48
C SER A 88 6.92 1.88 -18.59
N LYS A 89 5.60 1.72 -18.41
CA LYS A 89 4.73 1.00 -19.36
C LYS A 89 3.28 1.52 -19.33
N LYS A 90 2.52 1.15 -20.38
CA LYS A 90 1.05 1.34 -20.43
C LYS A 90 0.38 -0.03 -20.43
N VAL A 91 -0.56 -0.24 -19.54
CA VAL A 91 -1.29 -1.51 -19.40
C VAL A 91 -2.75 -1.22 -19.04
N ASN A 92 -3.70 -1.82 -19.78
CA ASN A 92 -5.12 -1.83 -19.44
C ASN A 92 -5.74 -0.45 -19.07
N GLY A 93 -5.35 0.61 -19.77
CA GLY A 93 -5.87 1.96 -19.48
C GLY A 93 -5.13 2.69 -18.36
N TYR A 94 -3.99 2.18 -17.90
CA TYR A 94 -3.12 2.81 -16.91
C TYR A 94 -1.76 3.16 -17.49
N TYR A 95 -1.15 4.21 -16.93
CA TYR A 95 0.28 4.45 -16.96
C TYR A 95 0.89 3.85 -15.69
N VAL A 96 1.99 3.12 -15.82
CA VAL A 96 2.67 2.45 -14.70
C VAL A 96 4.06 3.07 -14.53
N ILE A 97 4.36 3.53 -13.31
CA ILE A 97 5.72 3.92 -12.90
C ILE A 97 6.25 2.79 -12.02
N GLU A 98 7.13 1.97 -12.56
CA GLU A 98 7.77 0.87 -11.81
C GLU A 98 8.94 1.43 -11.00
N LEU A 99 8.95 1.15 -9.70
CA LEU A 99 9.99 1.56 -8.75
C LEU A 99 10.72 0.35 -8.18
N GLY A 100 10.02 -0.77 -8.01
CA GLY A 100 10.56 -2.04 -7.58
C GLY A 100 11.21 -2.82 -8.72
N LEU A 101 11.98 -3.84 -8.38
CA LEU A 101 12.45 -4.83 -9.34
C LEU A 101 11.32 -5.81 -9.72
N PRO A 102 11.35 -6.39 -10.92
CA PRO A 102 10.40 -7.41 -11.32
C PRO A 102 10.34 -8.58 -10.33
N TYR A 103 9.17 -9.14 -10.11
CA TYR A 103 8.93 -10.26 -9.20
C TYR A 103 9.88 -11.45 -9.43
N SER A 104 10.18 -11.79 -10.69
CA SER A 104 11.13 -12.85 -11.02
C SER A 104 12.54 -12.60 -10.44
N VAL A 105 12.99 -11.34 -10.45
CA VAL A 105 14.28 -10.94 -9.88
C VAL A 105 14.26 -10.98 -8.35
N VAL A 106 13.16 -10.53 -7.74
CA VAL A 106 12.95 -10.63 -6.29
C VAL A 106 13.01 -12.09 -5.85
N ARG A 107 12.34 -12.97 -6.56
CA ARG A 107 12.37 -14.43 -6.31
C ARG A 107 13.74 -15.04 -6.46
N GLU A 108 14.47 -14.73 -7.53
CA GLU A 108 15.85 -15.22 -7.73
C GLU A 108 16.76 -14.83 -6.54
N LYS A 109 16.67 -13.57 -6.09
CA LYS A 109 17.42 -13.09 -4.94
C LYS A 109 17.03 -13.82 -3.65
N LEU A 110 15.73 -14.03 -3.44
CA LEU A 110 15.22 -14.72 -2.26
C LEU A 110 15.66 -16.19 -2.25
N ASP A 111 15.69 -16.87 -3.40
CA ASP A 111 16.21 -18.23 -3.55
C ASP A 111 17.72 -18.31 -3.19
N LYS A 112 18.53 -17.29 -3.57
CA LYS A 112 19.95 -17.18 -3.14
C LYS A 112 20.08 -17.03 -1.61
N VAL A 113 19.23 -16.21 -1.00
CA VAL A 113 19.19 -16.03 0.46
C VAL A 113 18.89 -17.37 1.15
N LEU A 114 17.93 -18.12 0.66
CA LEU A 114 17.56 -19.42 1.21
C LEU A 114 18.73 -20.42 1.14
N LEU A 115 19.40 -20.51 -0.01
CA LEU A 115 20.59 -21.34 -0.19
C LEU A 115 21.73 -20.95 0.77
N GLY A 116 21.96 -19.65 0.96
CA GLY A 116 23.04 -19.13 1.82
C GLY A 116 22.77 -19.23 3.33
N THR A 117 21.51 -19.41 3.73
CA THR A 117 21.12 -19.33 5.15
C THR A 117 20.60 -20.65 5.73
N ASN A 118 20.26 -21.61 4.88
CA ASN A 118 19.59 -22.86 5.28
C ASN A 118 18.27 -22.61 6.04
N CYS A 119 17.63 -21.47 5.80
CA CYS A 119 16.31 -21.12 6.35
C CYS A 119 15.18 -21.70 5.51
N LYS A 120 14.01 -21.84 6.12
CA LYS A 120 12.79 -22.25 5.43
C LYS A 120 11.72 -21.16 5.54
N ILE A 121 11.13 -20.81 4.41
CA ILE A 121 9.98 -19.92 4.30
C ILE A 121 8.88 -20.61 3.50
N ILE A 122 7.67 -20.09 3.59
CA ILE A 122 6.54 -20.41 2.69
C ILE A 122 6.01 -19.09 2.15
N GLY A 123 6.17 -18.87 0.86
CA GLY A 123 5.67 -17.70 0.16
C GLY A 123 4.33 -17.95 -0.53
N PHE A 124 3.73 -16.88 -1.05
CA PHE A 124 2.49 -16.99 -1.81
C PHE A 124 2.65 -17.83 -3.07
N ARG A 125 3.86 -17.87 -3.64
CA ARG A 125 4.20 -18.74 -4.76
C ARG A 125 4.09 -20.22 -4.39
N ASP A 126 4.44 -20.60 -3.16
CA ASP A 126 4.66 -21.98 -2.75
C ASP A 126 3.36 -22.72 -2.36
N VAL A 127 2.24 -22.01 -2.28
CA VAL A 127 0.92 -22.53 -1.91
C VAL A 127 -0.07 -22.40 -3.07
N THR A 128 -1.12 -23.25 -3.07
CA THR A 128 -2.22 -23.10 -4.03
C THR A 128 -3.12 -21.90 -3.62
N LYS A 129 -3.95 -21.43 -4.54
CA LYS A 129 -4.92 -20.36 -4.23
C LYS A 129 -5.94 -20.80 -3.17
N GLU A 130 -6.31 -22.07 -3.13
CA GLU A 130 -7.22 -22.63 -2.13
C GLU A 130 -6.58 -22.67 -0.74
N GLN A 131 -5.29 -23.04 -0.66
CA GLN A 131 -4.52 -23.00 0.58
C GLN A 131 -4.37 -21.56 1.08
N LEU A 132 -4.02 -20.62 0.18
CA LEU A 132 -3.90 -19.21 0.52
C LEU A 132 -5.24 -18.62 0.95
N ALA A 133 -6.34 -18.96 0.28
CA ALA A 133 -7.69 -18.53 0.66
C ALA A 133 -8.05 -18.97 2.08
N THR A 134 -7.76 -20.25 2.41
CA THR A 134 -7.97 -20.77 3.77
C THR A 134 -7.12 -20.05 4.80
N GLU A 135 -5.84 -19.83 4.50
CA GLU A 135 -4.90 -19.18 5.43
C GLU A 135 -5.23 -17.72 5.69
N LEU A 136 -5.66 -17.00 4.66
CA LEU A 136 -6.05 -15.57 4.76
C LEU A 136 -7.51 -15.38 5.22
N ALA A 137 -8.31 -16.44 5.25
CA ALA A 137 -9.76 -16.41 5.48
C ALA A 137 -10.51 -15.49 4.47
N ILE A 138 -10.14 -15.59 3.19
CA ILE A 138 -10.73 -14.83 2.09
C ILE A 138 -11.28 -15.76 1.01
N PRO A 139 -12.17 -15.28 0.10
CA PRO A 139 -12.61 -16.05 -1.06
C PRO A 139 -11.44 -16.48 -1.95
N VAL A 140 -11.55 -17.65 -2.59
CA VAL A 140 -10.52 -18.18 -3.52
C VAL A 140 -10.24 -17.21 -4.66
N SER A 141 -11.26 -16.49 -5.14
CA SER A 141 -11.10 -15.45 -6.16
C SER A 141 -10.18 -14.30 -5.72
N LEU A 142 -10.25 -13.87 -4.47
CA LEU A 142 -9.33 -12.87 -3.93
C LEU A 142 -7.92 -13.44 -3.73
N ALA A 143 -7.80 -14.69 -3.28
CA ALA A 143 -6.50 -15.33 -3.16
C ALA A 143 -5.81 -15.50 -4.54
N GLU A 144 -6.58 -15.71 -5.60
CA GLU A 144 -6.07 -15.75 -6.96
C GLU A 144 -5.49 -14.40 -7.37
N LEU A 145 -6.18 -13.30 -7.09
CA LEU A 145 -5.68 -11.94 -7.35
C LEU A 145 -4.44 -11.63 -6.49
N ALA A 146 -4.43 -12.01 -5.22
CA ALA A 146 -3.29 -11.82 -4.33
C ALA A 146 -2.01 -12.55 -4.79
N LYS A 147 -2.15 -13.63 -5.58
CA LYS A 147 -1.02 -14.34 -6.20
C LYS A 147 -0.50 -13.71 -7.48
N MET A 148 -1.18 -12.70 -8.05
CA MET A 148 -0.77 -12.00 -9.28
C MET A 148 0.31 -10.95 -8.98
N ARG A 149 1.42 -11.38 -8.33
CA ARG A 149 2.51 -10.51 -7.89
C ARG A 149 3.40 -10.07 -9.06
N GLU A 150 3.78 -8.79 -9.05
CA GLU A 150 4.69 -8.20 -10.04
C GLU A 150 5.99 -7.66 -9.42
N TYR A 151 6.02 -7.34 -8.10
CA TYR A 151 7.14 -6.61 -7.50
C TYR A 151 7.57 -7.11 -6.12
N ASP A 152 6.74 -7.81 -5.35
CA ASP A 152 7.11 -8.33 -4.03
C ASP A 152 6.68 -9.78 -3.82
N GLU A 153 7.34 -10.49 -2.90
CA GLU A 153 6.95 -11.82 -2.44
C GLU A 153 6.56 -11.78 -0.98
N PRO A 154 5.27 -11.95 -0.66
CA PRO A 154 4.83 -12.18 0.72
C PRO A 154 5.18 -13.59 1.17
N PHE A 155 5.75 -13.74 2.37
CA PHE A 155 6.12 -15.06 2.90
C PHE A 155 6.03 -15.13 4.42
N ARG A 156 5.88 -16.36 4.93
CA ARG A 156 6.06 -16.70 6.35
C ARG A 156 7.41 -17.35 6.57
N PHE A 157 8.08 -16.93 7.64
CA PHE A 157 9.29 -17.57 8.10
C PHE A 157 8.94 -18.83 8.91
N ILE A 158 9.47 -19.98 8.54
CA ILE A 158 9.14 -21.27 9.15
C ILE A 158 10.22 -21.72 10.14
N SER A 159 11.49 -21.70 9.73
CA SER A 159 12.58 -22.12 10.57
C SER A 159 13.94 -21.60 10.11
N GLY A 160 14.92 -21.64 10.99
CA GLY A 160 16.28 -21.21 10.74
C GLY A 160 16.67 -19.96 11.52
N ASP A 161 17.86 -19.43 11.26
CA ASP A 161 18.33 -18.19 11.89
C ASP A 161 17.79 -16.97 11.13
N LYS A 162 16.74 -16.38 11.70
CA LYS A 162 16.07 -15.19 11.15
C LYS A 162 17.00 -13.98 11.05
N LYS A 163 17.92 -13.79 12.00
CA LYS A 163 18.88 -12.67 11.96
C LYS A 163 19.87 -12.83 10.80
N LYS A 164 20.38 -14.05 10.62
CA LYS A 164 21.23 -14.37 9.48
C LYS A 164 20.48 -14.19 8.16
N PHE A 165 19.22 -14.66 8.08
CA PHE A 165 18.38 -14.51 6.90
C PHE A 165 18.21 -13.04 6.51
N MET A 166 17.85 -12.17 7.45
CA MET A 166 17.67 -10.73 7.20
C MET A 166 18.95 -10.07 6.72
N LYS A 167 20.10 -10.40 7.34
CA LYS A 167 21.40 -9.85 6.95
C LYS A 167 21.81 -10.28 5.53
N VAL A 168 21.58 -11.54 5.17
CA VAL A 168 21.91 -12.04 3.82
C VAL A 168 20.93 -11.45 2.79
N ALA A 169 19.65 -11.31 3.13
CA ALA A 169 18.67 -10.66 2.26
C ALA A 169 19.08 -9.22 1.94
N GLU A 170 19.48 -8.45 2.93
CA GLU A 170 19.99 -7.09 2.76
C GLU A 170 21.24 -7.06 1.85
N ALA A 171 22.18 -7.99 2.05
CA ALA A 171 23.37 -8.10 1.20
C ALA A 171 23.04 -8.45 -0.27
N GLU A 172 21.98 -9.22 -0.49
CA GLU A 172 21.43 -9.49 -1.83
C GLU A 172 20.61 -8.30 -2.41
N GLY A 173 20.47 -7.22 -1.66
CA GLY A 173 19.72 -6.03 -2.06
C GLY A 173 18.20 -6.21 -1.98
N LEU A 174 17.72 -7.10 -1.09
CA LEU A 174 16.33 -7.20 -0.72
C LEU A 174 16.02 -6.35 0.51
N THR A 175 14.90 -5.67 0.49
CA THR A 175 14.29 -5.06 1.66
C THR A 175 13.22 -6.01 2.17
N LEU A 176 13.29 -6.34 3.46
CA LEU A 176 12.28 -7.16 4.12
C LEU A 176 11.46 -6.26 5.04
N VAL A 177 10.17 -6.15 4.78
CA VAL A 177 9.23 -5.41 5.63
C VAL A 177 8.20 -6.37 6.22
N LEU A 178 7.80 -6.13 7.46
CA LEU A 178 6.76 -6.90 8.11
C LEU A 178 5.43 -6.17 7.94
N GLY A 179 4.47 -6.82 7.28
CA GLY A 179 3.06 -6.46 7.32
C GLY A 179 2.36 -7.09 8.51
N ASN A 180 1.04 -7.15 8.49
CA ASN A 180 0.28 -7.72 9.61
C ASN A 180 0.62 -9.18 9.94
N LYS A 181 0.81 -10.04 8.94
CA LYS A 181 1.04 -11.49 9.12
C LYS A 181 2.24 -12.04 8.34
N TYR A 182 2.67 -11.33 7.31
CA TYR A 182 3.68 -11.79 6.36
C TYR A 182 4.85 -10.83 6.29
N PHE A 183 6.05 -11.39 6.11
CA PHE A 183 7.16 -10.62 5.58
C PHE A 183 6.93 -10.41 4.08
N HIS A 184 7.34 -9.26 3.59
CA HIS A 184 7.38 -8.94 2.18
C HIS A 184 8.83 -8.74 1.76
N ALA A 185 9.29 -9.53 0.79
CA ALA A 185 10.58 -9.29 0.14
C ALA A 185 10.36 -8.41 -1.09
N LEU A 186 11.01 -7.27 -1.10
CA LEU A 186 10.98 -6.30 -2.20
C LEU A 186 12.39 -5.76 -2.45
N ALA A 187 12.60 -5.08 -3.55
CA ALA A 187 13.89 -4.51 -3.88
C ALA A 187 13.76 -3.11 -4.51
N ASN A 188 14.69 -2.23 -4.13
CA ASN A 188 14.81 -0.86 -4.62
C ASN A 188 13.65 0.08 -4.30
N THR A 189 12.67 -0.32 -3.50
CA THR A 189 11.47 0.47 -3.23
C THR A 189 10.92 0.25 -1.82
N ASP A 190 10.04 1.14 -1.40
CA ASP A 190 9.16 1.08 -0.24
C ASP A 190 7.95 2.00 -0.47
N LYS A 191 6.95 1.95 0.43
CA LYS A 191 5.76 2.81 0.33
C LYS A 191 6.11 4.30 0.33
N GLY A 192 7.10 4.74 1.11
CA GLY A 192 7.50 6.16 1.21
C GLY A 192 8.10 6.71 -0.08
N LYS A 193 8.93 5.90 -0.76
CA LYS A 193 9.48 6.28 -2.07
C LYS A 193 8.37 6.47 -3.10
N ALA A 194 7.42 5.56 -3.17
CA ALA A 194 6.28 5.66 -4.09
C ALA A 194 5.36 6.85 -3.76
N VAL A 195 5.09 7.08 -2.47
CA VAL A 195 4.33 8.25 -2.00
C VAL A 195 5.04 9.54 -2.38
N SER A 196 6.36 9.64 -2.21
CA SER A 196 7.14 10.84 -2.56
C SER A 196 7.04 11.16 -4.06
N VAL A 197 7.13 10.17 -4.94
CA VAL A 197 6.94 10.36 -6.38
C VAL A 197 5.50 10.79 -6.70
N THR A 198 4.52 10.15 -6.07
CA THR A 198 3.10 10.50 -6.25
C THR A 198 2.79 11.92 -5.78
N LYS A 199 3.35 12.36 -4.62
CA LYS A 199 3.24 13.74 -4.12
C LYS A 199 3.74 14.76 -5.14
N GLN A 200 4.88 14.50 -5.81
CA GLN A 200 5.41 15.41 -6.84
C GLN A 200 4.43 15.56 -8.01
N LEU A 201 3.87 14.47 -8.49
CA LEU A 201 2.88 14.50 -9.59
C LEU A 201 1.59 15.23 -9.17
N LEU A 202 1.08 14.97 -7.96
CA LEU A 202 -0.11 15.63 -7.43
C LEU A 202 0.13 17.11 -7.14
N THR A 203 1.31 17.49 -6.66
CA THR A 203 1.70 18.89 -6.49
C THR A 203 1.71 19.61 -7.85
N ARG A 204 2.21 18.96 -8.89
CA ARG A 204 2.17 19.52 -10.24
C ARG A 204 0.74 19.67 -10.78
N LYS A 205 -0.18 18.78 -10.40
CA LYS A 205 -1.60 18.85 -10.80
C LYS A 205 -2.37 19.95 -10.05
N PHE A 206 -2.19 20.02 -8.74
CA PHE A 206 -3.03 20.85 -7.87
C PHE A 206 -2.36 22.15 -7.38
N GLY A 207 -1.07 22.31 -7.62
CA GLY A 207 -0.26 23.40 -7.06
C GLY A 207 0.18 23.05 -5.64
N SER A 208 -0.43 23.64 -4.62
CA SER A 208 -0.11 23.34 -3.22
C SER A 208 -1.02 22.23 -2.69
N ILE A 209 -0.42 21.21 -2.05
CA ILE A 209 -1.14 20.11 -1.40
C ILE A 209 -0.81 20.05 0.09
N MET A 210 -1.73 19.48 0.89
CA MET A 210 -1.53 19.05 2.26
C MET A 210 -1.76 17.54 2.29
N THR A 211 -0.79 16.78 2.76
CA THR A 211 -0.84 15.32 2.69
C THR A 211 -1.02 14.70 4.06
N TYR A 212 -1.96 13.77 4.17
CA TYR A 212 -2.19 12.91 5.31
C TYR A 212 -1.78 11.49 4.94
N GLY A 213 -1.22 10.74 5.89
CA GLY A 213 -0.93 9.31 5.73
C GLY A 213 -1.62 8.52 6.83
N ILE A 214 -2.32 7.44 6.48
CA ILE A 214 -2.97 6.55 7.45
C ILE A 214 -2.47 5.13 7.24
N GLY A 215 -1.97 4.50 8.29
CA GLY A 215 -1.47 3.12 8.29
C GLY A 215 -1.48 2.51 9.67
N ASP A 216 -1.31 1.20 9.79
CA ASP A 216 -1.40 0.47 11.05
C ASP A 216 -0.19 -0.43 11.36
N SER A 217 0.75 -0.58 10.44
CA SER A 217 1.83 -1.56 10.55
C SER A 217 3.21 -1.01 10.14
N GLU A 218 4.24 -1.83 10.34
CA GLU A 218 5.65 -1.44 10.13
C GLU A 218 5.93 -1.01 8.70
N ASN A 219 5.34 -1.67 7.70
CA ASN A 219 5.51 -1.33 6.28
C ASN A 219 4.92 0.04 5.90
N ASP A 220 4.09 0.66 6.78
CA ASP A 220 3.54 1.99 6.57
C ASP A 220 4.45 3.10 7.07
N LEU A 221 5.42 2.81 7.93
CA LEU A 221 6.28 3.82 8.55
C LEU A 221 7.02 4.67 7.50
N SER A 222 7.47 4.06 6.41
CA SER A 222 8.11 4.79 5.31
C SER A 222 7.14 5.78 4.63
N MET A 223 5.87 5.40 4.41
CA MET A 223 4.82 6.28 3.92
C MET A 223 4.55 7.41 4.91
N LEU A 224 4.37 7.07 6.19
CA LEU A 224 4.06 8.04 7.25
C LEU A 224 5.18 9.07 7.46
N SER A 225 6.43 8.69 7.21
CA SER A 225 7.58 9.58 7.35
C SER A 225 7.69 10.68 6.28
N VAL A 226 6.98 10.56 5.15
CA VAL A 226 7.07 11.47 4.01
C VAL A 226 5.81 12.30 3.75
N VAL A 227 4.76 12.11 4.53
CA VAL A 227 3.55 12.95 4.50
C VAL A 227 3.66 14.12 5.49
N ASP A 228 2.80 15.13 5.34
CA ASP A 228 2.81 16.29 6.22
C ASP A 228 2.20 15.96 7.59
N GLU A 229 1.15 15.13 7.62
CA GLU A 229 0.40 14.74 8.81
C GLU A 229 0.26 13.22 8.88
N PRO A 230 1.13 12.51 9.60
CA PRO A 230 1.03 11.06 9.77
C PRO A 230 -0.01 10.69 10.84
N MET A 231 -0.82 9.66 10.54
CA MET A 231 -1.85 9.12 11.42
C MET A 231 -1.64 7.59 11.56
N LEU A 232 -0.91 7.19 12.60
CA LEU A 232 -0.68 5.77 12.87
C LEU A 232 -1.84 5.20 13.71
N ILE A 233 -2.48 4.16 13.19
CA ILE A 233 -3.52 3.41 13.91
C ILE A 233 -2.84 2.51 14.94
N ARG A 234 -3.15 2.74 16.21
CA ARG A 234 -2.62 1.97 17.34
C ARG A 234 -3.74 1.13 17.95
N LYS A 235 -3.77 -0.14 17.59
CA LYS A 235 -4.80 -1.08 18.08
C LYS A 235 -4.77 -1.25 19.60
N GLU A 236 -3.58 -1.13 20.20
CA GLU A 236 -3.41 -1.23 21.67
C GLU A 236 -4.16 -0.11 22.42
N LEU A 237 -4.39 1.04 21.77
CA LEU A 237 -5.07 2.19 22.38
C LEU A 237 -6.56 2.26 22.04
N GLY A 238 -7.01 1.70 20.91
CA GLY A 238 -8.36 1.87 20.39
C GLY A 238 -9.15 0.56 20.20
N GLY A 239 -8.52 -0.60 20.42
CA GLY A 239 -9.15 -1.91 20.21
C GLY A 239 -9.65 -2.08 18.76
N GLU A 240 -10.74 -2.85 18.61
CA GLU A 240 -11.34 -3.16 17.30
C GLU A 240 -11.86 -1.95 16.50
N ASN A 241 -11.99 -0.77 17.12
CA ASN A 241 -12.47 0.45 16.47
C ASN A 241 -11.37 1.51 16.30
N ALA A 242 -10.10 1.16 16.46
CA ALA A 242 -8.99 2.10 16.34
C ALA A 242 -8.94 2.79 14.97
N ASN A 243 -9.17 2.04 13.90
CA ASN A 243 -9.26 2.57 12.55
C ASN A 243 -10.44 3.56 12.40
N LEU A 244 -11.62 3.23 12.90
CA LEU A 244 -12.80 4.09 12.85
C LEU A 244 -12.55 5.43 13.57
N ALA A 245 -11.85 5.41 14.72
CA ALA A 245 -11.50 6.62 15.46
C ALA A 245 -10.59 7.55 14.65
N VAL A 246 -9.56 6.99 13.98
CA VAL A 246 -8.64 7.76 13.14
C VAL A 246 -9.37 8.38 11.93
N TRP A 247 -10.24 7.63 11.26
CA TRP A 247 -11.01 8.16 10.14
C TRP A 247 -12.01 9.25 10.54
N ASN A 248 -12.68 9.12 11.71
CA ASN A 248 -13.55 10.18 12.25
C ASN A 248 -12.76 11.43 12.62
N ASN A 249 -11.57 11.28 13.23
CA ASN A 249 -10.69 12.40 13.52
C ASN A 249 -10.25 13.13 12.24
N LEU A 250 -9.84 12.38 11.21
CA LEU A 250 -9.51 12.97 9.90
C LEU A 250 -10.69 13.75 9.31
N LEU A 251 -11.91 13.19 9.35
CA LEU A 251 -13.11 13.88 8.85
C LEU A 251 -13.35 15.20 9.59
N SER A 252 -13.23 15.22 10.94
CA SER A 252 -13.34 16.46 11.73
C SER A 252 -12.31 17.49 11.31
N ILE A 253 -11.03 17.11 11.20
CA ILE A 253 -9.95 18.01 10.77
C ILE A 253 -10.23 18.61 9.38
N ILE A 254 -10.76 17.80 8.45
CA ILE A 254 -11.08 18.27 7.09
C ILE A 254 -12.22 19.29 7.12
N ILE A 255 -13.27 19.04 7.88
CA ILE A 255 -14.42 19.96 8.03
C ILE A 255 -13.94 21.30 8.62
N ASP A 256 -13.17 21.25 9.71
CA ASP A 256 -12.64 22.47 10.38
C ASP A 256 -11.75 23.32 9.47
N LYS A 257 -11.05 22.70 8.51
CA LYS A 257 -10.20 23.42 7.55
C LYS A 257 -10.99 24.02 6.37
N GLN A 258 -12.23 23.64 6.17
CA GLN A 258 -13.09 24.15 5.09
C GLN A 258 -14.09 25.22 5.57
N THR A 259 -14.30 25.31 6.89
CA THR A 259 -15.05 26.41 7.54
C THR A 259 -14.14 27.60 7.83
#